data_4135967ea4fe2c34f25c0bc237e9aacc
#
_entry.id   4135967ea4fe2c34f25c0bc237e9aacc
#
_cell.length_a   1.000
_cell.length_b   1.000
_cell.length_c   1.000
_cell.angle_alpha   90.00
_cell.angle_beta   90.00
_cell.angle_gamma   90.00
#
_symmetry.space_group_name_H-M   'P 1'
#
loop_
_entity.id
_entity.type
_entity.pdbx_description
1 polymer ?
#
loop_
_entity_poly.entity_id
_entity_poly.type
_entity_poly.pdbx_seq_one_letter_code
_entity_poly.pdbx_strand_id
1 'polypeptide(L)'
;MKRYLGTILLLIVAIIWGTGFVASALALDNYTPFQILALRFSLAFVIILGMNLNKLSQLTWQNMRKGGWMGVTLFLAFAFQTIGLQYTTTSKNAFLTATNIVIIPFLTWFVLKRPLSWNAIIGASITLGGIGLLSLDGAVSGLNFGDVLTLICAVLFALQIFLTEYYAEELATWEIMLLQMGTAALLSWAMVLFEGEAQLNLSISAISPVMYLGLFSTLVAFGLQTYAQKFTTSNQASLILSTEAFFGMVAAVIILKEALTINLLIGAALIFCGILMVELNPSKLFNNMKKLEKEL
;
A
#
# COMPACT_ATOMS: atom_id res chain seq x y z
N MET A 1 -2.26 7.85 24.55
CA MET A 1 -1.02 7.05 24.39
C MET A 1 -1.11 6.06 23.22
N LYS A 2 -2.06 5.11 23.17
CA LYS A 2 -2.18 4.11 22.06
C LYS A 2 -2.33 4.72 20.66
N ARG A 3 -3.06 5.83 20.51
CA ARG A 3 -3.25 6.52 19.21
C ARG A 3 -1.93 7.09 18.66
N TYR A 4 -1.11 7.71 19.50
CA TYR A 4 0.22 8.19 19.08
C TYR A 4 1.15 7.05 18.66
N LEU A 5 1.09 5.92 19.37
CA LEU A 5 1.82 4.72 19.00
C LEU A 5 1.40 4.25 17.59
N GLY A 6 0.09 4.16 17.31
CA GLY A 6 -0.41 3.81 15.99
C GLY A 6 0.13 4.72 14.88
N THR A 7 0.11 6.04 15.11
CA THR A 7 0.66 7.02 14.15
C THR A 7 2.16 6.80 13.88
N ILE A 8 2.97 6.58 14.92
CA ILE A 8 4.42 6.34 14.77
C ILE A 8 4.67 5.05 14.00
N LEU A 9 3.95 3.98 14.32
CA LEU A 9 4.10 2.70 13.64
C LEU A 9 3.75 2.82 12.14
N LEU A 10 2.67 3.52 11.80
CA LEU A 10 2.27 3.74 10.41
C LEU A 10 3.27 4.63 9.65
N LEU A 11 3.91 5.59 10.31
CA LEU A 11 4.97 6.40 9.69
C LEU A 11 6.21 5.54 9.38
N ILE A 12 6.59 4.64 10.27
CA ILE A 12 7.66 3.67 10.02
C ILE A 12 7.30 2.78 8.82
N VAL A 13 6.05 2.31 8.74
CA VAL A 13 5.56 1.54 7.60
C VAL A 13 5.68 2.34 6.30
N ALA A 14 5.28 3.61 6.31
CA ALA A 14 5.38 4.47 5.12
C ALA A 14 6.83 4.65 4.63
N ILE A 15 7.81 4.78 5.53
CA ILE A 15 9.24 4.82 5.17
C ILE A 15 9.67 3.50 4.54
N ILE A 16 9.31 2.37 5.16
CA ILE A 16 9.68 1.04 4.66
C ILE A 16 9.05 0.78 3.28
N TRP A 17 7.77 1.12 3.10
CA TRP A 17 7.10 0.92 1.81
C TRP A 17 7.62 1.89 0.75
N GLY A 18 7.91 3.14 1.10
CA GLY A 18 8.55 4.07 0.18
C GLY A 18 9.84 3.52 -0.41
N THR A 19 10.76 3.05 0.44
CA THR A 19 11.99 2.39 -0.02
C THR A 19 11.72 1.03 -0.68
N GLY A 20 10.60 0.39 -0.39
CA GLY A 20 10.13 -0.84 -1.02
C GLY A 20 9.85 -0.70 -2.52
N PHE A 21 9.43 0.48 -3.01
CA PHE A 21 9.28 0.74 -4.45
C PHE A 21 10.61 0.60 -5.19
N VAL A 22 11.68 1.17 -4.62
CA VAL A 22 13.05 1.05 -5.18
C VAL A 22 13.51 -0.40 -5.14
N ALA A 23 13.31 -1.10 -4.03
CA ALA A 23 13.66 -2.52 -3.94
C ALA A 23 12.88 -3.37 -4.95
N SER A 24 11.61 -3.04 -5.22
CA SER A 24 10.82 -3.71 -6.27
C SER A 24 11.38 -3.45 -7.66
N ALA A 25 11.78 -2.21 -7.96
CA ALA A 25 12.42 -1.87 -9.23
C ALA A 25 13.72 -2.65 -9.44
N LEU A 26 14.60 -2.67 -8.43
CA LEU A 26 15.85 -3.44 -8.47
C LEU A 26 15.63 -4.96 -8.57
N ALA A 27 14.55 -5.48 -7.97
CA ALA A 27 14.21 -6.89 -8.08
C ALA A 27 13.76 -7.28 -9.49
N LEU A 28 13.06 -6.37 -10.20
CA LEU A 28 12.59 -6.58 -11.57
C LEU A 28 13.72 -6.73 -12.60
N ASP A 29 14.96 -6.32 -12.25
CA ASP A 29 16.13 -6.56 -13.12
C ASP A 29 16.48 -8.06 -13.22
N ASN A 30 16.04 -8.89 -12.27
CA ASN A 30 16.42 -10.31 -12.17
C ASN A 30 15.24 -11.29 -12.04
N TYR A 31 14.04 -10.80 -11.75
CA TYR A 31 12.88 -11.63 -11.47
C TYR A 31 11.64 -11.11 -12.21
N THR A 32 10.73 -12.02 -12.58
CA THR A 32 9.40 -11.63 -13.03
C THR A 32 8.59 -11.05 -11.86
N PRO A 33 7.55 -10.24 -12.14
CA PRO A 33 6.66 -9.74 -11.09
C PRO A 33 6.14 -10.82 -10.15
N PHE A 34 5.71 -11.96 -10.69
CA PHE A 34 5.15 -13.04 -9.87
C PHE A 34 6.21 -13.81 -9.07
N GLN A 35 7.44 -13.92 -9.58
CA GLN A 35 8.56 -14.48 -8.80
C GLN A 35 8.87 -13.60 -7.57
N ILE A 36 8.91 -12.26 -7.74
CA ILE A 36 9.09 -11.32 -6.62
C ILE A 36 8.00 -11.52 -5.58
N LEU A 37 6.73 -11.59 -6.01
CA LEU A 37 5.59 -11.78 -5.12
C LEU A 37 5.62 -13.14 -4.43
N ALA A 38 5.92 -14.21 -5.16
CA ALA A 38 6.02 -15.56 -4.61
C ALA A 38 7.08 -15.64 -3.51
N LEU A 39 8.27 -15.10 -3.76
CA LEU A 39 9.36 -15.12 -2.80
C LEU A 39 9.06 -14.25 -1.56
N ARG A 40 8.60 -12.99 -1.76
CA ARG A 40 8.34 -12.08 -0.65
C ARG A 40 7.22 -12.56 0.28
N PHE A 41 6.12 -13.06 -0.30
CA PHE A 41 4.99 -13.55 0.49
C PHE A 41 5.28 -14.89 1.14
N SER A 42 6.02 -15.79 0.47
CA SER A 42 6.45 -17.07 1.06
C SER A 42 7.36 -16.84 2.26
N LEU A 43 8.32 -15.92 2.16
CA LEU A 43 9.22 -15.61 3.27
C LEU A 43 8.44 -15.10 4.49
N ALA A 44 7.53 -14.17 4.29
CA ALA A 44 6.67 -13.66 5.36
C ALA A 44 5.78 -14.76 5.94
N PHE A 45 5.13 -15.55 5.07
CA PHE A 45 4.25 -16.65 5.48
C PHE A 45 4.96 -17.70 6.33
N VAL A 46 6.14 -18.17 5.89
CA VAL A 46 6.90 -19.20 6.60
C VAL A 46 7.33 -18.71 7.99
N ILE A 47 7.78 -17.47 8.11
CA ILE A 47 8.17 -16.91 9.41
C ILE A 47 6.95 -16.79 10.33
N ILE A 48 5.82 -16.25 9.84
CA ILE A 48 4.59 -16.10 10.64
C ILE A 48 4.05 -17.48 11.04
N LEU A 49 4.07 -18.43 10.13
CA LEU A 49 3.66 -19.81 10.40
C LEU A 49 4.51 -20.44 11.50
N GLY A 50 5.85 -20.35 11.37
CA GLY A 50 6.78 -20.87 12.36
C GLY A 50 6.60 -20.27 13.76
N MET A 51 6.28 -18.96 13.84
CA MET A 51 6.03 -18.28 15.11
C MET A 51 4.69 -18.64 15.75
N ASN A 52 3.73 -19.23 15.01
CA ASN A 52 2.37 -19.48 15.50
C ASN A 52 1.89 -20.92 15.30
N LEU A 53 2.80 -21.89 15.13
CA LEU A 53 2.47 -23.31 14.92
C LEU A 53 1.51 -23.86 15.99
N ASN A 54 1.71 -23.48 17.23
CA ASN A 54 0.89 -23.91 18.37
C ASN A 54 -0.51 -23.27 18.41
N LYS A 55 -0.77 -22.27 17.57
CA LYS A 55 -2.08 -21.58 17.51
C LYS A 55 -2.91 -21.99 16.29
N LEU A 56 -2.39 -22.80 15.40
CA LEU A 56 -3.08 -23.18 14.15
C LEU A 56 -4.43 -23.88 14.39
N SER A 57 -4.55 -24.62 15.49
CA SER A 57 -5.80 -25.26 15.90
C SER A 57 -6.94 -24.28 16.24
N GLN A 58 -6.62 -22.99 16.43
CA GLN A 58 -7.60 -21.92 16.69
C GLN A 58 -8.23 -21.37 15.42
N LEU A 59 -7.64 -21.68 14.24
CA LEU A 59 -8.16 -21.21 12.96
C LEU A 59 -9.49 -21.90 12.63
N THR A 60 -10.51 -21.08 12.47
CA THR A 60 -11.83 -21.55 12.01
C THR A 60 -11.95 -21.41 10.50
N TRP A 61 -12.84 -22.16 9.87
CA TRP A 61 -13.15 -22.01 8.45
C TRP A 61 -13.58 -20.58 8.11
N GLN A 62 -14.31 -19.94 9.00
CA GLN A 62 -14.76 -18.55 8.83
C GLN A 62 -13.56 -17.57 8.78
N ASN A 63 -12.59 -17.75 9.70
CA ASN A 63 -11.36 -16.96 9.72
C ASN A 63 -10.54 -17.16 8.44
N MET A 64 -10.41 -18.43 8.00
CA MET A 64 -9.70 -18.76 6.76
C MET A 64 -10.34 -18.10 5.54
N ARG A 65 -11.66 -18.08 5.45
CA ARG A 65 -12.37 -17.41 4.35
C ARG A 65 -12.15 -15.90 4.36
N LYS A 66 -12.23 -15.24 5.53
CA LYS A 66 -12.01 -13.80 5.68
C LYS A 66 -10.57 -13.41 5.31
N GLY A 67 -9.59 -14.07 5.92
CA GLY A 67 -8.19 -13.83 5.64
C GLY A 67 -7.79 -14.22 4.21
N GLY A 68 -8.41 -15.26 3.64
CA GLY A 68 -8.23 -15.65 2.25
C GLY A 68 -8.65 -14.54 1.27
N TRP A 69 -9.83 -13.94 1.45
CA TRP A 69 -10.26 -12.79 0.64
C TRP A 69 -9.32 -11.58 0.78
N MET A 70 -8.83 -11.32 1.99
CA MET A 70 -7.80 -10.29 2.18
C MET A 70 -6.52 -10.62 1.43
N GLY A 71 -6.12 -11.90 1.39
CA GLY A 71 -4.96 -12.36 0.64
C GLY A 71 -5.12 -12.26 -0.87
N VAL A 72 -6.32 -12.53 -1.40
CA VAL A 72 -6.64 -12.33 -2.83
C VAL A 72 -6.52 -10.86 -3.20
N THR A 73 -7.11 -9.96 -2.42
CA THR A 73 -7.01 -8.50 -2.67
C THR A 73 -5.57 -8.02 -2.59
N LEU A 74 -4.82 -8.50 -1.61
CA LEU A 74 -3.41 -8.17 -1.45
C LEU A 74 -2.57 -8.65 -2.64
N PHE A 75 -2.74 -9.91 -3.06
CA PHE A 75 -2.07 -10.47 -4.23
C PHE A 75 -2.34 -9.63 -5.48
N LEU A 76 -3.61 -9.36 -5.77
CA LEU A 76 -4.00 -8.57 -6.94
C LEU A 76 -3.42 -7.15 -6.87
N ALA A 77 -3.48 -6.49 -5.71
CA ALA A 77 -2.90 -5.17 -5.53
C ALA A 77 -1.41 -5.15 -5.90
N PHE A 78 -0.63 -6.06 -5.34
CA PHE A 78 0.79 -6.15 -5.63
C PHE A 78 1.10 -6.63 -7.05
N ALA A 79 0.28 -7.52 -7.62
CA ALA A 79 0.43 -7.96 -9.01
C ALA A 79 0.30 -6.75 -9.95
N PHE A 80 -0.77 -5.98 -9.84
CA PHE A 80 -0.96 -4.78 -10.65
C PHE A 80 0.10 -3.71 -10.38
N GLN A 81 0.54 -3.53 -9.12
CA GLN A 81 1.61 -2.61 -8.78
C GLN A 81 2.94 -2.99 -9.42
N THR A 82 3.36 -4.26 -9.27
CA THR A 82 4.67 -4.71 -9.72
C THR A 82 4.74 -4.84 -11.24
N ILE A 83 3.65 -5.31 -11.89
CA ILE A 83 3.54 -5.28 -13.34
C ILE A 83 3.52 -3.83 -13.85
N GLY A 84 2.74 -2.95 -13.20
CA GLY A 84 2.68 -1.54 -13.55
C GLY A 84 4.04 -0.86 -13.48
N LEU A 85 4.86 -1.21 -12.48
CA LEU A 85 6.20 -0.66 -12.31
C LEU A 85 7.16 -0.96 -13.49
N GLN A 86 6.91 -2.02 -14.26
CA GLN A 86 7.70 -2.30 -15.47
C GLN A 86 7.46 -1.28 -16.61
N TYR A 87 6.36 -0.53 -16.56
CA TYR A 87 5.93 0.38 -17.62
C TYR A 87 5.86 1.85 -17.20
N THR A 88 6.18 2.16 -15.93
CA THR A 88 6.20 3.53 -15.40
C THR A 88 7.43 3.74 -14.51
N THR A 89 7.67 4.99 -14.07
CA THR A 89 8.78 5.27 -13.15
C THR A 89 8.42 4.90 -11.72
N THR A 90 9.43 4.64 -10.90
CA THR A 90 9.25 4.28 -9.48
C THR A 90 8.51 5.38 -8.71
N SER A 91 8.87 6.64 -8.97
CA SER A 91 8.21 7.80 -8.37
C SER A 91 6.73 7.90 -8.77
N LYS A 92 6.40 7.74 -10.07
CA LYS A 92 5.01 7.75 -10.54
C LYS A 92 4.21 6.61 -9.92
N ASN A 93 4.76 5.39 -9.91
CA ASN A 93 4.12 4.23 -9.30
C ASN A 93 3.79 4.48 -7.82
N ALA A 94 4.72 5.08 -7.05
CA ALA A 94 4.49 5.42 -5.65
C ALA A 94 3.36 6.45 -5.47
N PHE A 95 3.36 7.56 -6.23
CA PHE A 95 2.31 8.59 -6.13
C PHE A 95 0.95 8.08 -6.59
N LEU A 96 0.88 7.30 -7.67
CA LEU A 96 -0.37 6.73 -8.14
C LEU A 96 -0.92 5.69 -7.14
N THR A 97 -0.06 4.89 -6.52
CA THR A 97 -0.47 3.96 -5.45
C THR A 97 -1.07 4.73 -4.26
N ALA A 98 -0.46 5.84 -3.84
CA ALA A 98 -0.94 6.64 -2.71
C ALA A 98 -2.33 7.27 -2.93
N THR A 99 -2.85 7.26 -4.16
CA THR A 99 -4.24 7.69 -4.43
C THR A 99 -5.29 6.77 -3.80
N ASN A 100 -4.89 5.60 -3.27
CA ASN A 100 -5.75 4.71 -2.50
C ASN A 100 -6.53 5.44 -1.39
N ILE A 101 -5.92 6.46 -0.77
CA ILE A 101 -6.55 7.25 0.29
C ILE A 101 -7.79 8.02 -0.19
N VAL A 102 -7.76 8.51 -1.42
CA VAL A 102 -8.89 9.22 -2.01
C VAL A 102 -10.07 8.27 -2.26
N ILE A 103 -9.77 6.98 -2.48
CA ILE A 103 -10.77 5.94 -2.78
C ILE A 103 -11.49 5.47 -1.51
N ILE A 104 -10.81 5.46 -0.36
CA ILE A 104 -11.36 4.95 0.92
C ILE A 104 -12.67 5.63 1.35
N PRO A 105 -12.84 6.96 1.32
CA PRO A 105 -14.12 7.60 1.64
C PRO A 105 -15.27 7.13 0.75
N PHE A 106 -15.00 6.89 -0.54
CA PHE A 106 -16.01 6.38 -1.49
C PHE A 106 -16.36 4.92 -1.17
N LEU A 107 -15.40 4.07 -0.81
CA LEU A 107 -15.66 2.71 -0.34
C LEU A 107 -16.51 2.72 0.94
N THR A 108 -16.17 3.59 1.88
CA THR A 108 -16.91 3.74 3.14
C THR A 108 -18.34 4.20 2.89
N TRP A 109 -18.54 5.14 1.96
CA TRP A 109 -19.88 5.58 1.53
C TRP A 109 -20.67 4.44 0.87
N PHE A 110 -20.05 3.71 -0.04
CA PHE A 110 -20.72 2.64 -0.79
C PHE A 110 -21.08 1.46 0.11
N VAL A 111 -20.14 1.00 0.96
CA VAL A 111 -20.28 -0.22 1.79
C VAL A 111 -21.04 0.07 3.09
N LEU A 112 -20.63 1.10 3.83
CA LEU A 112 -21.19 1.43 5.15
C LEU A 112 -22.30 2.48 5.09
N LYS A 113 -22.65 2.96 3.88
CA LYS A 113 -23.69 4.00 3.65
C LYS A 113 -23.47 5.29 4.46
N ARG A 114 -22.22 5.58 4.85
CA ARG A 114 -21.86 6.83 5.52
C ARG A 114 -21.84 7.98 4.50
N PRO A 115 -22.31 9.18 4.85
CA PRO A 115 -22.35 10.29 3.90
C PRO A 115 -20.96 10.71 3.45
N LEU A 116 -20.81 10.93 2.15
CA LEU A 116 -19.56 11.43 1.57
C LEU A 116 -19.40 12.92 1.91
N SER A 117 -18.23 13.32 2.36
CA SER A 117 -17.94 14.73 2.67
C SER A 117 -17.60 15.53 1.41
N TRP A 118 -17.93 16.83 1.39
CA TRP A 118 -17.52 17.73 0.32
C TRP A 118 -16.00 17.78 0.15
N ASN A 119 -15.25 17.67 1.27
CA ASN A 119 -13.79 17.61 1.24
C ASN A 119 -13.26 16.39 0.50
N ALA A 120 -13.93 15.24 0.61
CA ALA A 120 -13.56 14.05 -0.15
C ALA A 120 -13.75 14.27 -1.66
N ILE A 121 -14.82 14.95 -2.08
CA ILE A 121 -15.09 15.26 -3.50
C ILE A 121 -14.04 16.25 -4.03
N ILE A 122 -13.80 17.35 -3.31
CA ILE A 122 -12.80 18.37 -3.70
C ILE A 122 -11.41 17.76 -3.74
N GLY A 123 -11.02 17.01 -2.70
CA GLY A 123 -9.73 16.33 -2.64
C GLY A 123 -9.53 15.34 -3.77
N ALA A 124 -10.56 14.55 -4.10
CA ALA A 124 -10.53 13.65 -5.26
C ALA A 124 -10.31 14.40 -6.58
N SER A 125 -10.98 15.54 -6.75
CA SER A 125 -10.83 16.37 -7.97
C SER A 125 -9.40 16.94 -8.10
N ILE A 126 -8.82 17.42 -7.01
CA ILE A 126 -7.43 17.90 -6.97
C ILE A 126 -6.46 16.76 -7.28
N THR A 127 -6.67 15.58 -6.69
CA THR A 127 -5.84 14.39 -6.93
C THR A 127 -5.91 13.96 -8.39
N LEU A 128 -7.09 13.97 -9.02
CA LEU A 128 -7.23 13.67 -10.45
C LEU A 128 -6.47 14.67 -11.33
N GLY A 129 -6.47 15.95 -10.97
CA GLY A 129 -5.64 16.96 -11.63
C GLY A 129 -4.14 16.66 -11.51
N GLY A 130 -3.70 16.24 -10.33
CA GLY A 130 -2.32 15.79 -10.09
C GLY A 130 -1.91 14.56 -10.90
N ILE A 131 -2.79 13.54 -10.98
CA ILE A 131 -2.60 12.36 -11.83
C ILE A 131 -2.47 12.77 -13.30
N GLY A 132 -3.33 13.69 -13.76
CA GLY A 132 -3.25 14.23 -15.12
C GLY A 132 -1.88 14.85 -15.42
N LEU A 133 -1.35 15.68 -14.51
CA LEU A 133 -0.01 16.28 -14.68
C LEU A 133 1.12 15.25 -14.65
N LEU A 134 1.07 14.28 -13.75
CA LEU A 134 2.03 13.17 -13.73
C LEU A 134 2.04 12.38 -15.05
N SER A 135 0.87 12.24 -15.66
CA SER A 135 0.71 11.51 -16.92
C SER A 135 1.27 12.26 -18.14
N LEU A 136 1.46 13.58 -18.04
CA LEU A 136 2.12 14.38 -19.07
C LEU A 136 3.66 14.27 -19.04
N ASP A 137 4.19 13.60 -18.03
CA ASP A 137 5.63 13.43 -17.84
C ASP A 137 6.10 12.16 -18.58
N GLY A 138 6.83 12.34 -19.69
CA GLY A 138 7.40 11.27 -20.49
C GLY A 138 7.24 11.49 -21.99
N ALA A 139 7.87 10.62 -22.79
CA ALA A 139 7.87 10.68 -24.26
C ALA A 139 6.47 10.41 -24.89
N VAL A 140 5.53 9.88 -24.11
CA VAL A 140 4.14 9.62 -24.53
C VAL A 140 3.22 10.46 -23.65
N SER A 141 2.57 11.46 -24.24
CA SER A 141 1.57 12.28 -23.56
C SER A 141 0.34 11.42 -23.23
N GLY A 142 -0.01 11.32 -21.94
CA GLY A 142 -1.17 10.60 -21.46
C GLY A 142 -0.83 9.54 -20.41
N LEU A 143 -1.86 8.87 -19.88
CA LEU A 143 -1.73 7.70 -19.01
C LEU A 143 -1.12 6.53 -19.82
N ASN A 144 0.02 6.05 -19.39
CA ASN A 144 0.59 4.83 -19.96
C ASN A 144 -0.04 3.58 -19.32
N PHE A 145 0.25 2.42 -19.90
CA PHE A 145 -0.29 1.15 -19.40
C PHE A 145 0.08 0.88 -17.94
N GLY A 146 1.32 1.22 -17.52
CA GLY A 146 1.77 1.08 -16.14
C GLY A 146 1.02 1.99 -15.17
N ASP A 147 0.70 3.22 -15.59
CA ASP A 147 -0.08 4.16 -14.79
C ASP A 147 -1.50 3.62 -14.52
N VAL A 148 -2.15 3.04 -15.56
CA VAL A 148 -3.48 2.42 -15.43
C VAL A 148 -3.45 1.24 -14.47
N LEU A 149 -2.47 0.33 -14.61
CA LEU A 149 -2.31 -0.80 -13.69
C LEU A 149 -2.09 -0.33 -12.24
N THR A 150 -1.30 0.73 -12.05
CA THR A 150 -1.05 1.30 -10.73
C THR A 150 -2.29 1.95 -10.12
N LEU A 151 -3.16 2.55 -10.93
CA LEU A 151 -4.45 3.06 -10.44
C LEU A 151 -5.40 1.92 -10.04
N ILE A 152 -5.42 0.80 -10.77
CA ILE A 152 -6.15 -0.41 -10.36
C ILE A 152 -5.59 -0.94 -9.03
N CYS A 153 -4.27 -0.98 -8.91
CA CYS A 153 -3.61 -1.33 -7.65
C CYS A 153 -4.06 -0.43 -6.49
N ALA A 154 -4.17 0.88 -6.70
CA ALA A 154 -4.63 1.81 -5.67
C ALA A 154 -6.05 1.49 -5.17
N VAL A 155 -6.97 1.09 -6.05
CA VAL A 155 -8.32 0.63 -5.68
C VAL A 155 -8.23 -0.62 -4.80
N LEU A 156 -7.38 -1.57 -5.17
CA LEU A 156 -7.22 -2.83 -4.44
C LEU A 156 -6.55 -2.63 -3.08
N PHE A 157 -5.56 -1.74 -2.97
CA PHE A 157 -4.99 -1.37 -1.68
C PHE A 157 -5.98 -0.61 -0.79
N ALA A 158 -6.80 0.28 -1.37
CA ALA A 158 -7.87 0.92 -0.62
C ALA A 158 -8.82 -0.14 -0.02
N LEU A 159 -9.18 -1.15 -0.80
CA LEU A 159 -10.01 -2.27 -0.34
C LEU A 159 -9.27 -3.10 0.74
N GLN A 160 -7.98 -3.38 0.58
CA GLN A 160 -7.19 -4.13 1.56
C GLN A 160 -7.10 -3.38 2.90
N ILE A 161 -6.83 -2.06 2.89
CA ILE A 161 -6.77 -1.22 4.08
C ILE A 161 -8.14 -1.19 4.78
N PHE A 162 -9.22 -1.05 4.00
CA PHE A 162 -10.59 -1.08 4.52
C PHE A 162 -10.93 -2.43 5.17
N LEU A 163 -10.63 -3.55 4.50
CA LEU A 163 -10.86 -4.89 5.03
C LEU A 163 -10.02 -5.17 6.27
N THR A 164 -8.80 -4.63 6.35
CA THR A 164 -7.94 -4.78 7.53
C THR A 164 -8.57 -4.12 8.76
N GLU A 165 -9.10 -2.89 8.65
CA GLU A 165 -9.84 -2.26 9.74
C GLU A 165 -11.09 -3.08 10.11
N TYR A 166 -11.87 -3.46 9.09
CA TYR A 166 -13.15 -4.15 9.28
C TYR A 166 -13.00 -5.47 10.03
N TYR A 167 -11.94 -6.25 9.73
CA TYR A 167 -11.69 -7.54 10.38
C TYR A 167 -10.73 -7.48 11.57
N ALA A 168 -10.07 -6.36 11.84
CA ALA A 168 -9.12 -6.23 12.95
C ALA A 168 -9.78 -6.38 14.35
N GLU A 169 -11.10 -6.19 14.44
CA GLU A 169 -11.87 -6.41 15.67
C GLU A 169 -12.20 -7.90 15.88
N GLU A 170 -12.34 -8.67 14.80
CA GLU A 170 -12.77 -10.07 14.85
C GLU A 170 -11.60 -11.06 14.81
N LEU A 171 -10.51 -10.71 14.10
CA LEU A 171 -9.35 -11.56 13.89
C LEU A 171 -8.13 -11.04 14.66
N ALA A 172 -7.35 -11.96 15.19
CA ALA A 172 -6.05 -11.60 15.75
C ALA A 172 -5.08 -11.16 14.63
N THR A 173 -4.13 -10.26 14.96
CA THR A 173 -3.14 -9.77 13.98
C THR A 173 -2.39 -10.91 13.29
N TRP A 174 -2.01 -11.96 14.04
CA TRP A 174 -1.31 -13.10 13.48
C TRP A 174 -2.16 -13.91 12.50
N GLU A 175 -3.49 -14.03 12.74
CA GLU A 175 -4.43 -14.70 11.82
C GLU A 175 -4.54 -13.95 10.50
N ILE A 176 -4.75 -12.63 10.57
CA ILE A 176 -4.80 -11.77 9.38
C ILE A 176 -3.50 -11.93 8.59
N MET A 177 -2.35 -11.79 9.26
CA MET A 177 -1.05 -11.88 8.61
C MET A 177 -0.81 -13.26 7.98
N LEU A 178 -1.06 -14.34 8.73
CA LEU A 178 -0.84 -15.70 8.23
C LEU A 178 -1.69 -15.99 7.00
N LEU A 179 -2.99 -15.69 7.08
CA LEU A 179 -3.94 -16.05 6.03
C LEU A 179 -3.77 -15.21 4.77
N GLN A 180 -3.54 -13.88 4.92
CA GLN A 180 -3.33 -13.05 3.74
C GLN A 180 -1.99 -13.32 3.06
N MET A 181 -0.89 -13.54 3.80
CA MET A 181 0.41 -13.85 3.21
C MET A 181 0.43 -15.24 2.59
N GLY A 182 -0.20 -16.24 3.24
CA GLY A 182 -0.31 -17.59 2.69
C GLY A 182 -1.12 -17.64 1.40
N THR A 183 -2.27 -16.97 1.35
CA THR A 183 -3.09 -16.89 0.13
C THR A 183 -2.35 -16.15 -0.99
N ALA A 184 -1.70 -15.02 -0.67
CA ALA A 184 -0.94 -14.27 -1.66
C ALA A 184 0.25 -15.07 -2.19
N ALA A 185 0.95 -15.82 -1.33
CA ALA A 185 2.03 -16.71 -1.75
C ALA A 185 1.54 -17.81 -2.69
N LEU A 186 0.44 -18.49 -2.34
CA LEU A 186 -0.15 -19.56 -3.17
C LEU A 186 -0.54 -19.05 -4.56
N LEU A 187 -1.22 -17.91 -4.63
CA LEU A 187 -1.61 -17.30 -5.91
C LEU A 187 -0.39 -16.86 -6.72
N SER A 188 0.63 -16.30 -6.06
CA SER A 188 1.86 -15.89 -6.75
C SER A 188 2.60 -17.08 -7.35
N TRP A 189 2.75 -18.20 -6.62
CA TRP A 189 3.35 -19.41 -7.13
C TRP A 189 2.51 -20.05 -8.25
N ALA A 190 1.19 -20.01 -8.16
CA ALA A 190 0.32 -20.47 -9.24
C ALA A 190 0.58 -19.69 -10.53
N MET A 191 0.79 -18.38 -10.44
CA MET A 191 1.13 -17.55 -11.61
C MET A 191 2.54 -17.82 -12.14
N VAL A 192 3.54 -18.01 -11.27
CA VAL A 192 4.90 -18.42 -11.69
C VAL A 192 4.87 -19.73 -12.48
N LEU A 193 4.10 -20.71 -11.99
CA LEU A 193 3.94 -22.00 -12.70
C LEU A 193 3.19 -21.84 -14.02
N PHE A 194 2.19 -20.96 -14.07
CA PHE A 194 1.44 -20.67 -15.29
C PHE A 194 2.30 -20.00 -16.37
N GLU A 195 3.20 -19.08 -15.97
CA GLU A 195 4.16 -18.44 -16.88
C GLU A 195 5.30 -19.37 -17.32
N GLY A 196 5.52 -20.48 -16.63
CA GLY A 196 6.63 -21.40 -16.90
C GLY A 196 8.00 -20.87 -16.43
N GLU A 197 8.03 -19.80 -15.67
CA GLU A 197 9.23 -19.08 -15.21
C GLU A 197 9.69 -19.56 -13.82
N ALA A 198 9.87 -20.87 -13.63
CA ALA A 198 10.21 -21.44 -12.33
C ALA A 198 11.70 -21.29 -11.95
N GLN A 199 12.57 -20.89 -12.88
CA GLN A 199 14.00 -20.71 -12.58
C GLN A 199 14.25 -19.41 -11.81
N LEU A 200 14.95 -19.51 -10.68
CA LEU A 200 15.27 -18.38 -9.81
C LEU A 200 16.76 -18.06 -9.83
N ASN A 201 17.10 -16.79 -9.96
CA ASN A 201 18.47 -16.31 -9.81
C ASN A 201 18.82 -16.18 -8.32
N LEU A 202 19.64 -17.07 -7.78
CA LEU A 202 20.02 -17.08 -6.36
C LEU A 202 21.30 -16.28 -6.04
N SER A 203 21.79 -15.43 -6.97
CA SER A 203 22.93 -14.56 -6.68
C SER A 203 22.57 -13.55 -5.57
N ILE A 204 23.57 -13.15 -4.78
CA ILE A 204 23.34 -12.21 -3.66
C ILE A 204 22.78 -10.87 -4.16
N SER A 205 23.24 -10.39 -5.31
CA SER A 205 22.76 -9.15 -5.92
C SER A 205 21.30 -9.22 -6.34
N ALA A 206 20.84 -10.37 -6.83
CA ALA A 206 19.46 -10.58 -7.23
C ALA A 206 18.53 -10.78 -6.02
N ILE A 207 18.94 -11.63 -5.05
CA ILE A 207 18.08 -12.02 -3.93
C ILE A 207 17.94 -10.92 -2.86
N SER A 208 18.94 -10.02 -2.69
CA SER A 208 18.93 -9.03 -1.62
C SER A 208 17.75 -8.04 -1.68
N PRO A 209 17.32 -7.48 -2.84
CA PRO A 209 16.13 -6.66 -2.89
C PRO A 209 14.86 -7.44 -2.50
N VAL A 210 14.75 -8.70 -2.94
CA VAL A 210 13.61 -9.57 -2.61
C VAL A 210 13.56 -9.90 -1.12
N MET A 211 14.72 -10.16 -0.49
CA MET A 211 14.81 -10.36 0.96
C MET A 211 14.37 -9.12 1.73
N TYR A 212 14.77 -7.92 1.28
CA TYR A 212 14.27 -6.67 1.86
C TYR A 212 12.75 -6.57 1.74
N LEU A 213 12.20 -6.86 0.55
CA LEU A 213 10.75 -6.86 0.32
C LEU A 213 10.03 -7.86 1.21
N GLY A 214 10.54 -9.08 1.35
CA GLY A 214 9.92 -10.13 2.17
C GLY A 214 9.97 -9.83 3.67
N LEU A 215 11.13 -9.45 4.20
CA LEU A 215 11.33 -9.22 5.62
C LEU A 215 10.77 -7.88 6.08
N PHE A 216 11.19 -6.78 5.46
CA PHE A 216 10.84 -5.44 5.93
C PHE A 216 9.53 -4.97 5.31
N SER A 217 9.41 -4.95 3.99
CA SER A 217 8.25 -4.38 3.29
C SER A 217 7.00 -5.28 3.38
N THR A 218 7.16 -6.59 3.63
CA THR A 218 6.02 -7.51 3.79
C THR A 218 5.82 -7.89 5.25
N LEU A 219 6.74 -8.62 5.87
CA LEU A 219 6.54 -9.15 7.22
C LEU A 219 6.41 -8.04 8.26
N VAL A 220 7.42 -7.16 8.36
CA VAL A 220 7.46 -6.11 9.38
C VAL A 220 6.40 -5.05 9.10
N ALA A 221 6.35 -4.50 7.90
CA ALA A 221 5.47 -3.39 7.57
C ALA A 221 3.98 -3.76 7.68
N PHE A 222 3.52 -4.89 7.09
CA PHE A 222 2.13 -5.33 7.25
C PHE A 222 1.79 -5.75 8.68
N GLY A 223 2.75 -6.31 9.42
CA GLY A 223 2.58 -6.60 10.84
C GLY A 223 2.32 -5.34 11.67
N LEU A 224 3.15 -4.31 11.45
CA LEU A 224 2.99 -3.00 12.10
C LEU A 224 1.71 -2.30 11.66
N GLN A 225 1.37 -2.31 10.36
CA GLN A 225 0.12 -1.75 9.84
C GLN A 225 -1.10 -2.42 10.49
N THR A 226 -1.19 -3.76 10.42
CA THR A 226 -2.31 -4.50 10.97
C THR A 226 -2.47 -4.27 12.48
N TYR A 227 -1.36 -4.20 13.21
CA TYR A 227 -1.39 -3.89 14.62
C TYR A 227 -1.82 -2.45 14.89
N ALA A 228 -1.31 -1.48 14.15
CA ALA A 228 -1.63 -0.06 14.29
C ALA A 228 -3.11 0.21 13.95
N GLN A 229 -3.68 -0.47 12.97
CA GLN A 229 -5.08 -0.31 12.57
C GLN A 229 -6.09 -0.80 13.62
N LYS A 230 -5.66 -1.48 14.67
CA LYS A 230 -6.49 -1.71 15.88
C LYS A 230 -6.72 -0.44 16.71
N PHE A 231 -5.94 0.61 16.50
CA PHE A 231 -5.99 1.88 17.24
C PHE A 231 -6.24 3.09 16.35
N THR A 232 -6.30 2.88 15.03
CA THR A 232 -6.47 3.93 14.02
C THR A 232 -7.53 3.51 13.01
N THR A 233 -8.28 4.47 12.46
CA THR A 233 -9.25 4.22 11.39
C THR A 233 -8.54 4.07 10.05
N SER A 234 -9.19 3.44 9.05
CA SER A 234 -8.68 3.33 7.67
C SER A 234 -8.30 4.70 7.10
N ASN A 235 -9.12 5.71 7.33
CA ASN A 235 -8.85 7.07 6.87
C ASN A 235 -7.56 7.62 7.48
N GLN A 236 -7.37 7.48 8.81
CA GLN A 236 -6.14 7.94 9.47
C GLN A 236 -4.91 7.13 9.04
N ALA A 237 -5.08 5.81 8.90
CA ALA A 237 -4.01 4.94 8.46
C ALA A 237 -3.58 5.30 7.04
N SER A 238 -4.52 5.44 6.11
CA SER A 238 -4.21 5.75 4.71
C SER A 238 -3.57 7.12 4.53
N LEU A 239 -3.98 8.15 5.31
CA LEU A 239 -3.32 9.45 5.29
C LEU A 239 -1.83 9.35 5.65
N ILE A 240 -1.51 8.62 6.73
CA ILE A 240 -0.13 8.47 7.16
C ILE A 240 0.66 7.63 6.16
N LEU A 241 0.06 6.53 5.70
CA LEU A 241 0.67 5.61 4.73
C LEU A 241 0.93 6.29 3.38
N SER A 242 0.08 7.23 2.94
CA SER A 242 0.29 7.95 1.67
C SER A 242 1.60 8.76 1.63
N THR A 243 2.20 9.04 2.78
CA THR A 243 3.55 9.64 2.83
C THR A 243 4.63 8.71 2.27
N GLU A 244 4.33 7.42 2.04
CA GLU A 244 5.21 6.48 1.34
C GLU A 244 5.61 6.98 -0.05
N ALA A 245 4.71 7.70 -0.74
CA ALA A 245 4.99 8.27 -2.05
C ALA A 245 6.15 9.28 -2.00
N PHE A 246 6.18 10.13 -0.96
CA PHE A 246 7.29 11.06 -0.75
C PHE A 246 8.61 10.31 -0.49
N PHE A 247 8.61 9.31 0.40
CA PHE A 247 9.80 8.52 0.69
C PHE A 247 10.22 7.69 -0.52
N GLY A 248 9.27 7.18 -1.31
CA GLY A 248 9.52 6.47 -2.57
C GLY A 248 10.21 7.35 -3.61
N MET A 249 9.69 8.55 -3.84
CA MET A 249 10.31 9.52 -4.76
C MET A 249 11.73 9.89 -4.30
N VAL A 250 11.93 10.22 -3.02
CA VAL A 250 13.26 10.56 -2.50
C VAL A 250 14.24 9.39 -2.70
N ALA A 251 13.82 8.18 -2.38
CA ALA A 251 14.65 6.99 -2.56
C ALA A 251 14.93 6.71 -4.05
N ALA A 252 13.96 6.86 -4.95
CA ALA A 252 14.12 6.66 -6.39
C ALA A 252 15.10 7.67 -6.99
N VAL A 253 15.01 8.94 -6.60
CA VAL A 253 15.96 9.99 -7.05
C VAL A 253 17.38 9.70 -6.55
N ILE A 254 17.54 9.29 -5.30
CA ILE A 254 18.88 9.05 -4.72
C ILE A 254 19.49 7.75 -5.25
N ILE A 255 18.74 6.65 -5.29
CA ILE A 255 19.25 5.31 -5.57
C ILE A 255 19.19 4.98 -7.05
N LEU A 256 18.03 5.22 -7.70
CA LEU A 256 17.82 4.90 -9.11
C LEU A 256 18.20 6.05 -10.06
N LYS A 257 18.56 7.23 -9.49
CA LYS A 257 18.90 8.45 -10.26
C LYS A 257 17.75 8.90 -11.16
N GLU A 258 16.50 8.69 -10.75
CA GLU A 258 15.34 9.22 -11.47
C GLU A 258 15.40 10.76 -11.56
N ALA A 259 15.06 11.30 -12.74
CA ALA A 259 15.05 12.74 -12.96
C ALA A 259 13.84 13.38 -12.25
N LEU A 260 14.08 14.46 -11.51
CA LEU A 260 13.02 15.30 -10.96
C LEU A 260 12.56 16.27 -12.05
N THR A 261 11.42 15.96 -12.66
CA THR A 261 10.79 16.86 -13.62
C THR A 261 9.85 17.84 -12.92
N ILE A 262 9.57 18.97 -13.55
CA ILE A 262 8.61 19.96 -13.02
C ILE A 262 7.21 19.35 -12.92
N ASN A 263 6.79 18.56 -13.91
CA ASN A 263 5.49 17.89 -13.93
C ASN A 263 5.37 16.88 -12.80
N LEU A 264 6.43 16.08 -12.52
CA LEU A 264 6.48 15.18 -11.38
C LEU A 264 6.29 15.94 -10.06
N LEU A 265 7.00 17.05 -9.87
CA LEU A 265 6.92 17.83 -8.64
C LEU A 265 5.55 18.49 -8.45
N ILE A 266 5.00 19.11 -9.48
CA ILE A 266 3.69 19.77 -9.41
C ILE A 266 2.58 18.72 -9.27
N GLY A 267 2.63 17.64 -10.04
CA GLY A 267 1.65 16.55 -9.97
C GLY A 267 1.66 15.88 -8.59
N ALA A 268 2.85 15.61 -8.05
CA ALA A 268 3.03 15.08 -6.70
C ALA A 268 2.48 16.04 -5.62
N ALA A 269 2.76 17.33 -5.74
CA ALA A 269 2.24 18.34 -4.82
C ALA A 269 0.71 18.42 -4.86
N LEU A 270 0.09 18.36 -6.05
CA LEU A 270 -1.36 18.34 -6.18
C LEU A 270 -1.98 17.06 -5.59
N ILE A 271 -1.40 15.89 -5.84
CA ILE A 271 -1.87 14.63 -5.23
C ILE A 271 -1.81 14.76 -3.72
N PHE A 272 -0.69 15.25 -3.17
CA PHE A 272 -0.54 15.41 -1.73
C PHE A 272 -1.51 16.44 -1.14
N CYS A 273 -1.75 17.57 -1.82
CA CYS A 273 -2.78 18.54 -1.43
C CYS A 273 -4.18 17.93 -1.44
N GLY A 274 -4.51 17.14 -2.47
CA GLY A 274 -5.79 16.42 -2.58
C GLY A 274 -5.98 15.44 -1.42
N ILE A 275 -4.95 14.67 -1.09
CA ILE A 275 -4.90 13.76 0.05
C ILE A 275 -5.19 14.49 1.37
N LEU A 276 -4.47 15.59 1.63
CA LEU A 276 -4.69 16.41 2.82
C LEU A 276 -6.11 16.97 2.87
N MET A 277 -6.67 17.39 1.73
CA MET A 277 -8.03 17.92 1.65
C MET A 277 -9.10 16.88 1.98
N VAL A 278 -8.90 15.62 1.60
CA VAL A 278 -9.81 14.51 1.96
C VAL A 278 -9.88 14.31 3.46
N GLU A 279 -8.73 14.38 4.15
CA GLU A 279 -8.63 14.07 5.58
C GLU A 279 -8.86 15.28 6.50
N LEU A 280 -8.43 16.46 6.07
CA LEU A 280 -8.63 17.69 6.83
C LEU A 280 -10.11 18.09 6.73
N ASN A 281 -10.88 17.74 7.77
CA ASN A 281 -12.23 18.28 7.92
C ASN A 281 -12.10 19.66 8.62
N PRO A 282 -12.16 20.80 7.88
CA PRO A 282 -11.95 22.13 8.45
C PRO A 282 -12.91 22.42 9.59
N SER A 283 -14.13 21.86 9.55
CA SER A 283 -15.13 22.04 10.61
C SER A 283 -14.74 21.35 11.91
N LYS A 284 -14.05 20.20 11.86
CA LYS A 284 -13.51 19.53 13.06
C LYS A 284 -12.28 20.26 13.61
N LEU A 285 -11.41 20.76 12.75
CA LEU A 285 -10.26 21.59 13.16
C LEU A 285 -10.72 22.87 13.82
N PHE A 286 -11.67 23.59 13.22
CA PHE A 286 -12.21 24.83 13.75
C PHE A 286 -12.94 24.65 15.08
N ASN A 287 -13.69 23.56 15.23
CA ASN A 287 -14.37 23.22 16.48
C ASN A 287 -13.39 22.80 17.58
N ASN A 288 -12.31 22.10 17.23
CA ASN A 288 -11.26 21.75 18.19
C ASN A 288 -10.44 22.99 18.62
N MET A 289 -10.15 23.91 17.70
CA MET A 289 -9.49 25.19 18.04
C MET A 289 -10.37 26.03 18.96
N LYS A 290 -11.67 26.19 18.65
CA LYS A 290 -12.62 26.89 19.53
C LYS A 290 -12.80 26.22 20.91
N LYS A 291 -12.59 24.91 20.99
CA LYS A 291 -12.63 24.21 22.27
C LYS A 291 -11.37 24.45 23.09
N LEU A 292 -10.20 24.50 22.45
CA LEU A 292 -8.92 24.86 23.07
C LEU A 292 -8.88 26.35 23.52
N GLU A 293 -9.47 27.25 22.72
CA GLU A 293 -9.61 28.68 23.12
C GLU A 293 -10.55 28.91 24.33
N LYS A 294 -11.47 27.95 24.57
CA LYS A 294 -12.36 28.03 25.75
C LYS A 294 -11.79 27.36 27.00
N GLU A 295 -10.74 26.58 26.85
CA GLU A 295 -10.03 25.89 27.93
C GLU A 295 -8.75 26.63 28.38
N LEU A 296 -8.34 27.68 27.64
CA LEU A 296 -7.32 28.69 28.01
C LEU A 296 -7.98 29.94 28.58
#